data_68bcda784d57e3d208f1c6a939ad0a2a
#
_entry.id   68bcda784d57e3d208f1c6a939ad0a2a
#
_cell.length_a   1.000
_cell.length_b   1.000
_cell.length_c   1.000
_cell.angle_alpha   90.00
_cell.angle_beta   90.00
_cell.angle_gamma   90.00
#
_symmetry.space_group_name_H-M   'P 1'
#
loop_
_entity.id
_entity.type
_entity.pdbx_description
1 polymer ?
#
loop_
_entity_poly.entity_id
_entity_poly.type
_entity_poly.pdbx_seq_one_letter_code
_entity_poly.pdbx_strand_id
1 'polypeptide(L)'
;MAGDLVAVEARLLALLAPYAARLEPSTIYGIPTMKRPDAKPSDWFAFVNPSAKHVALFLLPLVRHPGLVESVAPGLVARRKGRTTLTFQSISDAEAAEIEALLARAFEVYVATP
;
A
#
# COMPACT_ATOMS: atom_id res chain seq x y z
N MET A 1 20.17 7.03 1.75
CA MET A 1 21.05 6.50 0.68
C MET A 1 20.21 5.75 -0.33
N ALA A 2 20.60 5.82 -1.60
CA ALA A 2 19.79 5.21 -2.67
C ALA A 2 19.55 3.71 -2.46
N GLY A 3 20.57 2.99 -1.95
CA GLY A 3 20.45 1.56 -1.67
C GLY A 3 19.38 1.23 -0.63
N ASP A 4 19.19 2.11 0.34
CA ASP A 4 18.18 1.91 1.37
C ASP A 4 16.78 2.04 0.79
N LEU A 5 16.57 2.97 -0.12
CA LEU A 5 15.27 3.15 -0.77
C LEU A 5 14.95 1.99 -1.70
N VAL A 6 15.93 1.41 -2.36
CA VAL A 6 15.73 0.21 -3.18
C VAL A 6 15.25 -0.95 -2.29
N ALA A 7 15.87 -1.10 -1.12
CA ALA A 7 15.47 -2.14 -0.17
C ALA A 7 14.06 -1.90 0.39
N VAL A 8 13.70 -0.63 0.64
CA VAL A 8 12.36 -0.25 1.10
C VAL A 8 11.32 -0.62 0.05
N GLU A 9 11.58 -0.25 -1.20
CA GLU A 9 10.68 -0.59 -2.31
C GLU A 9 10.50 -2.09 -2.44
N ALA A 10 11.60 -2.85 -2.42
CA ALA A 10 11.55 -4.30 -2.54
C ALA A 10 10.74 -4.93 -1.40
N ARG A 11 10.88 -4.41 -0.18
CA ARG A 11 10.14 -4.92 0.97
C ARG A 11 8.65 -4.65 0.85
N LEU A 12 8.27 -3.45 0.40
CA LEU A 12 6.87 -3.12 0.18
C LEU A 12 6.25 -3.99 -0.91
N LEU A 13 6.96 -4.20 -2.01
CA LEU A 13 6.49 -5.07 -3.09
C LEU A 13 6.33 -6.51 -2.61
N ALA A 14 7.26 -6.99 -1.78
CA ALA A 14 7.15 -8.34 -1.21
C ALA A 14 5.92 -8.47 -0.30
N LEU A 15 5.62 -7.43 0.47
CA LEU A 15 4.43 -7.42 1.33
C LEU A 15 3.14 -7.40 0.53
N LEU A 16 3.15 -6.79 -0.65
CA LEU A 16 1.99 -6.74 -1.54
C LEU A 16 1.81 -8.01 -2.38
N ALA A 17 2.87 -8.80 -2.56
CA ALA A 17 2.85 -9.95 -3.46
C ALA A 17 1.70 -10.94 -3.20
N PRO A 18 1.35 -11.30 -1.94
CA PRO A 18 0.22 -12.21 -1.70
C PRO A 18 -1.11 -11.68 -2.24
N TYR A 19 -1.30 -10.36 -2.22
CA TYR A 19 -2.53 -9.74 -2.70
C TYR A 19 -2.52 -9.62 -4.22
N ALA A 20 -1.36 -9.31 -4.80
CA ALA A 20 -1.22 -9.26 -6.25
C ALA A 20 -1.57 -10.59 -6.89
N ALA A 21 -1.24 -11.71 -6.22
CA ALA A 21 -1.57 -13.05 -6.70
C ALA A 21 -3.07 -13.34 -6.71
N ARG A 22 -3.85 -12.58 -5.94
CA ARG A 22 -5.30 -12.74 -5.80
C ARG A 22 -6.10 -11.70 -6.59
N LEU A 23 -5.42 -10.75 -7.21
CA LEU A 23 -6.03 -9.65 -7.94
C LEU A 23 -5.52 -9.64 -9.37
N GLU A 24 -6.11 -8.79 -10.19
CA GLU A 24 -5.74 -8.64 -11.60
C GLU A 24 -4.71 -7.52 -11.77
N PRO A 25 -3.64 -7.74 -12.56
CA PRO A 25 -2.69 -6.65 -12.84
C PRO A 25 -3.37 -5.49 -13.56
N SER A 26 -2.97 -4.27 -13.20
CA SER A 26 -3.46 -3.06 -13.83
C SER A 26 -2.36 -2.00 -13.78
N THR A 27 -2.64 -0.82 -14.29
CA THR A 27 -1.72 0.32 -14.20
C THR A 27 -2.48 1.58 -13.88
N ILE A 28 -1.79 2.52 -13.21
CA ILE A 28 -2.30 3.86 -12.96
C ILE A 28 -1.14 4.84 -13.21
N TYR A 29 -1.33 5.77 -14.11
CA TYR A 29 -0.29 6.70 -14.54
C TYR A 29 1.00 5.99 -14.96
N GLY A 30 0.85 4.80 -15.61
CA GLY A 30 2.00 4.00 -16.03
C GLY A 30 2.66 3.19 -14.90
N ILE A 31 2.15 3.28 -13.68
CA ILE A 31 2.70 2.55 -12.52
C ILE A 31 1.93 1.23 -12.34
N PRO A 32 2.63 0.10 -12.20
CA PRO A 32 1.94 -1.18 -11.96
C PRO A 32 1.13 -1.16 -10.67
N THR A 33 -0.11 -1.62 -10.74
CA THR A 33 -0.99 -1.76 -9.59
C THR A 33 -1.81 -3.04 -9.75
N MET A 34 -2.83 -3.22 -8.93
CA MET A 34 -3.68 -4.40 -8.95
C MET A 34 -5.11 -4.02 -8.59
N LYS A 35 -6.07 -4.74 -9.14
CA LYS A 35 -7.50 -4.47 -8.89
C LYS A 35 -8.29 -5.77 -8.92
N ARG A 36 -9.53 -5.73 -8.43
CA ARG A 36 -10.45 -6.85 -8.61
C ARG A 36 -10.70 -7.07 -10.11
N PRO A 37 -10.91 -8.32 -10.56
CA PRO A 37 -11.09 -8.60 -11.98
C PRO A 37 -12.19 -7.78 -12.65
N ASP A 38 -13.28 -7.50 -11.95
CA ASP A 38 -14.42 -6.76 -12.52
C ASP A 38 -14.41 -5.28 -12.19
N ALA A 39 -13.35 -4.80 -11.54
CA ALA A 39 -13.27 -3.39 -11.14
C ALA A 39 -12.82 -2.51 -12.30
N LYS A 40 -13.25 -1.23 -12.23
CA LYS A 40 -12.73 -0.21 -13.16
C LYS A 40 -11.26 0.06 -12.84
N PRO A 41 -10.47 0.54 -13.82
CA PRO A 41 -9.06 0.88 -13.54
C PRO A 41 -8.87 1.90 -12.42
N SER A 42 -9.86 2.75 -12.17
CA SER A 42 -9.82 3.73 -11.08
C SER A 42 -10.07 3.10 -9.71
N ASP A 43 -10.51 1.85 -9.65
CA ASP A 43 -10.79 1.14 -8.39
C ASP A 43 -9.68 0.11 -8.12
N TRP A 44 -8.44 0.61 -8.06
CA TRP A 44 -7.25 -0.20 -7.78
C TRP A 44 -7.12 -0.46 -6.26
N PHE A 45 -6.30 -1.43 -5.89
CA PHE A 45 -6.07 -1.75 -4.48
C PHE A 45 -4.88 -0.99 -3.90
N ALA A 46 -3.69 -1.19 -4.46
CA ALA A 46 -2.46 -0.63 -3.90
C ALA A 46 -1.38 -0.53 -4.96
N PHE A 47 -0.45 0.42 -4.77
CA PHE A 47 0.77 0.45 -5.58
C PHE A 47 1.89 1.14 -4.81
N VAL A 48 3.12 0.95 -5.28
CA VAL A 48 4.32 1.52 -4.70
C VAL A 48 4.94 2.48 -5.70
N ASN A 49 5.28 3.69 -5.25
CA ASN A 49 5.91 4.70 -6.11
C ASN A 49 7.17 5.22 -5.45
N PRO A 50 8.37 4.80 -5.93
CA PRO A 50 9.62 5.31 -5.37
C PRO A 50 9.93 6.71 -5.89
N SER A 51 10.59 7.50 -5.04
CA SER A 51 11.09 8.81 -5.42
C SER A 51 12.54 8.94 -4.93
N ALA A 52 13.16 10.12 -5.15
CA ALA A 52 14.53 10.34 -4.75
C ALA A 52 14.72 10.36 -3.23
N LYS A 53 13.66 10.66 -2.46
CA LYS A 53 13.75 10.88 -1.01
C LYS A 53 13.00 9.85 -0.18
N HIS A 54 12.05 9.15 -0.76
CA HIS A 54 11.25 8.16 -0.02
C HIS A 54 10.57 7.22 -1.00
N VAL A 55 9.94 6.18 -0.45
CA VAL A 55 9.07 5.29 -1.22
C VAL A 55 7.66 5.45 -0.68
N ALA A 56 6.70 5.68 -1.57
CA ALA A 56 5.30 5.86 -1.19
C ALA A 56 4.53 4.57 -1.42
N LEU A 57 3.70 4.21 -0.44
CA LEU A 57 2.72 3.14 -0.55
C LEU A 57 1.34 3.78 -0.65
N PHE A 58 0.63 3.49 -1.74
CA PHE A 58 -0.71 4.00 -1.97
C PHE A 58 -1.73 2.89 -1.76
N LEU A 59 -2.76 3.18 -0.94
CA LEU A 59 -3.84 2.24 -0.64
C LEU A 59 -5.18 2.94 -0.87
N LEU A 60 -5.86 2.62 -1.96
CA LEU A 60 -7.14 3.25 -2.28
C LEU A 60 -8.22 3.02 -1.20
N PRO A 61 -8.30 1.84 -0.55
CA PRO A 61 -9.31 1.65 0.50
C PRO A 61 -9.29 2.68 1.62
N LEU A 62 -8.17 3.37 1.84
CA LEU A 62 -8.09 4.42 2.86
C LEU A 62 -8.99 5.63 2.56
N VAL A 63 -9.41 5.81 1.30
CA VAL A 63 -10.33 6.89 0.94
C VAL A 63 -11.68 6.67 1.62
N ARG A 64 -12.18 5.43 1.59
CA ARG A 64 -13.48 5.08 2.19
C ARG A 64 -13.37 4.74 3.67
N HIS A 65 -12.18 4.36 4.12
CA HIS A 65 -11.92 3.93 5.49
C HIS A 65 -10.73 4.69 6.05
N PRO A 66 -10.84 6.01 6.22
CA PRO A 66 -9.69 6.84 6.63
C PRO A 66 -9.16 6.53 8.03
N GLY A 67 -9.97 5.92 8.88
CA GLY A 67 -9.55 5.53 10.23
C GLY A 67 -8.81 4.21 10.32
N LEU A 68 -8.61 3.50 9.20
CA LEU A 68 -7.95 2.19 9.21
C LEU A 68 -6.54 2.25 9.78
N VAL A 69 -5.76 3.27 9.41
CA VAL A 69 -4.37 3.37 9.89
C VAL A 69 -4.35 3.50 11.41
N GLU A 70 -5.17 4.39 11.97
CA GLU A 70 -5.22 4.62 13.41
C GLU A 70 -5.70 3.38 14.17
N SER A 71 -6.64 2.62 13.61
CA SER A 71 -7.22 1.48 14.31
C SER A 71 -6.40 0.21 14.17
N VAL A 72 -5.75 -0.01 13.01
CA VAL A 72 -5.04 -1.27 12.73
C VAL A 72 -3.54 -1.13 12.87
N ALA A 73 -2.99 0.03 12.51
CA ALA A 73 -1.55 0.25 12.44
C ALA A 73 -1.20 1.64 12.98
N PRO A 74 -1.45 1.90 14.28
CA PRO A 74 -1.24 3.25 14.85
C PRO A 74 0.21 3.73 14.73
N GLY A 75 1.19 2.83 14.68
CA GLY A 75 2.60 3.21 14.50
C GLY A 75 2.89 3.77 13.11
N LEU A 76 1.97 3.62 12.16
CA LEU A 76 2.15 4.16 10.80
C LEU A 76 1.49 5.52 10.60
N VAL A 77 0.81 6.07 11.60
CA VAL A 77 0.13 7.36 11.48
C VAL A 77 1.11 8.46 11.08
N ALA A 78 2.31 8.45 11.64
CA ALA A 78 3.34 9.44 11.31
C ALA A 78 3.84 9.33 9.86
N ARG A 79 3.62 8.20 9.21
CA ARG A 79 4.03 7.97 7.82
C ARG A 79 2.99 8.45 6.80
N ARG A 80 1.79 8.80 7.26
CA ARG A 80 0.70 9.19 6.39
C ARG A 80 0.91 10.60 5.85
N LYS A 81 0.86 10.75 4.52
CA LYS A 81 1.06 12.04 3.85
C LYS A 81 -0.16 12.49 3.05
N GLY A 82 -1.15 11.63 2.88
CA GLY A 82 -2.36 11.96 2.16
C GLY A 82 -3.44 10.95 2.44
N ARG A 83 -4.56 11.06 1.74
CA ARG A 83 -5.70 10.15 1.97
C ARG A 83 -5.35 8.69 1.74
N THR A 84 -4.52 8.43 0.74
CA THR A 84 -4.16 7.06 0.34
C THR A 84 -2.70 6.77 0.54
N THR A 85 -1.90 7.70 1.04
CA THR A 85 -0.44 7.66 0.90
C THR A 85 0.27 7.53 2.24
N LEU A 86 1.16 6.53 2.32
CA LEU A 86 2.12 6.38 3.40
C LEU A 86 3.52 6.44 2.78
N THR A 87 4.44 7.18 3.38
CA THR A 87 5.80 7.33 2.86
C THR A 87 6.83 6.77 3.82
N PHE A 88 7.87 6.14 3.26
CA PHE A 88 8.89 5.48 4.05
C PHE A 88 10.29 5.80 3.51
N GLN A 89 11.20 6.14 4.41
CA GLN A 89 12.64 6.20 4.12
C GLN A 89 13.34 4.96 4.61
N SER A 90 12.73 4.27 5.58
CA SER A 90 13.18 2.98 6.10
C SER A 90 11.96 2.26 6.65
N ILE A 91 12.07 0.95 6.80
CA ILE A 91 11.00 0.13 7.40
C ILE A 91 11.63 -0.75 8.47
N SER A 92 11.24 -0.54 9.73
CA SER A 92 11.64 -1.42 10.82
C SER A 92 10.82 -2.70 10.81
N ASP A 93 11.25 -3.72 11.54
CA ASP A 93 10.48 -4.95 11.65
C ASP A 93 9.11 -4.71 12.27
N ALA A 94 9.02 -3.81 13.24
CA ALA A 94 7.74 -3.43 13.84
C ALA A 94 6.82 -2.75 12.82
N GLU A 95 7.38 -1.86 12.00
CA GLU A 95 6.61 -1.21 10.94
C GLU A 95 6.16 -2.21 9.88
N ALA A 96 7.01 -3.17 9.52
CA ALA A 96 6.64 -4.21 8.57
C ALA A 96 5.45 -5.02 9.06
N ALA A 97 5.43 -5.38 10.34
CA ALA A 97 4.31 -6.11 10.93
C ALA A 97 3.02 -5.28 10.89
N GLU A 98 3.11 -3.98 11.14
CA GLU A 98 1.95 -3.10 11.05
C GLU A 98 1.47 -2.93 9.60
N ILE A 99 2.41 -2.85 8.64
CA ILE A 99 2.06 -2.80 7.23
C ILE A 99 1.31 -4.08 6.83
N GLU A 100 1.79 -5.25 7.27
CA GLU A 100 1.10 -6.51 7.00
C GLU A 100 -0.33 -6.49 7.54
N ALA A 101 -0.52 -6.05 8.76
CA ALA A 101 -1.85 -5.98 9.36
C ALA A 101 -2.75 -5.00 8.62
N LEU A 102 -2.20 -3.85 8.24
CA LEU A 102 -2.95 -2.84 7.49
C LEU A 102 -3.36 -3.36 6.11
N LEU A 103 -2.45 -4.02 5.40
CA LEU A 103 -2.74 -4.57 4.07
C LEU A 103 -3.82 -5.65 4.16
N ALA A 104 -3.76 -6.52 5.16
CA ALA A 104 -4.75 -7.57 5.35
C ALA A 104 -6.14 -6.96 5.55
N ARG A 105 -6.24 -5.96 6.40
CA ARG A 105 -7.53 -5.32 6.68
C ARG A 105 -8.01 -4.50 5.49
N ALA A 106 -7.11 -3.76 4.85
CA ALA A 106 -7.45 -2.98 3.65
C ALA A 106 -7.95 -3.90 2.53
N PHE A 107 -7.33 -5.06 2.37
CA PHE A 107 -7.77 -6.04 1.37
C PHE A 107 -9.17 -6.56 1.68
N GLU A 108 -9.45 -6.88 2.95
CA GLU A 108 -10.78 -7.32 3.36
C GLU A 108 -11.87 -6.31 2.99
N VAL A 109 -11.64 -5.03 3.32
CA VAL A 109 -12.64 -4.00 3.01
C VAL A 109 -12.71 -3.70 1.52
N TYR A 110 -11.59 -3.83 0.80
CA TYR A 110 -11.56 -3.62 -0.64
C TYR A 110 -12.42 -4.67 -1.38
N VAL A 111 -12.27 -5.95 -1.04
CA VAL A 111 -13.02 -7.01 -1.73
C VAL A 111 -14.48 -7.08 -1.27
N ALA A 112 -14.78 -6.58 -0.07
CA ALA A 112 -16.13 -6.56 0.46
C ALA A 112 -16.98 -5.42 -0.12
N THR A 113 -16.35 -4.40 -0.72
CA THR A 113 -17.03 -3.21 -1.26
C THR A 113 -16.90 -3.22 -2.78
N PRO A 114 -17.92 -3.74 -3.49
CA PRO A 114 -17.88 -3.79 -4.95
C PRO A 114 -17.93 -2.40 -5.58
#